data_90a5d7db210e9a410d3b669776cf4ba1
#
_entry.id   90a5d7db210e9a410d3b669776cf4ba1
#
_cell.length_a   1.000
_cell.length_b   1.000
_cell.length_c   1.000
_cell.angle_alpha   90.00
_cell.angle_beta   90.00
_cell.angle_gamma   90.00
#
_symmetry.space_group_name_H-M   'P 1'
#
loop_
_entity.id
_entity.type
_entity.pdbx_description
1 polymer ?
#
loop_
_entity_poly.entity_id
_entity_poly.type
_entity_poly.pdbx_seq_one_letter_code
_entity_poly.pdbx_strand_id
1 'polypeptide(L)'
;MNRIQFGEGACEKTRKYIDSYISNELLIETNHEVLRHIESCPSCSAEVEAKTQLRNRLRSAVKSQAVPPELQVHIRERISKPRSHSWMAADWTRWAVAAAATILVCAGVWSTWSRERLPGITDRPAQTAYIQKISASMAAVLKVGLGDHIHCAVFRKYPKTPPTVDVMEEKLGPEFKGLLPVVRASVPDGYRIVMAHQCTYGDRKFVHFTMEKNGTLLSLVIARKQPGDSLQGLSASGDPAGIPIFQSSAQKYEVAGFDAGNFLAYVVSDLKSSTNLQVAENLAPGVHRFLMNTPV
;
A
#
# COMPACT_ATOMS: atom_id res chain seq x y z
N MET A 1 1.82 26.71 -0.82
CA MET A 1 2.28 25.65 -1.73
C MET A 1 1.56 25.83 -3.05
N ASN A 2 2.28 26.16 -4.13
CA ASN A 2 1.68 26.45 -5.44
C ASN A 2 1.03 25.16 -6.01
N ARG A 3 -0.29 25.20 -6.17
CA ARG A 3 -0.98 24.22 -7.03
C ARG A 3 -0.52 24.46 -8.46
N ILE A 4 0.10 23.45 -9.07
CA ILE A 4 0.40 23.46 -10.50
C ILE A 4 -0.93 23.22 -11.20
N GLN A 5 -1.62 24.28 -11.63
CA GLN A 5 -2.79 24.17 -12.49
C GLN A 5 -2.33 24.04 -13.94
N PHE A 6 -2.71 22.93 -14.59
CA PHE A 6 -2.51 22.72 -16.01
C PHE A 6 -3.58 23.52 -16.78
N GLY A 7 -3.28 24.83 -17.05
CA GLY A 7 -4.06 25.70 -17.96
C GLY A 7 -3.48 25.69 -19.39
N GLU A 8 -3.42 26.82 -20.04
CA GLU A 8 -2.75 26.99 -21.34
C GLU A 8 -1.31 26.42 -21.25
N GLY A 9 -0.91 25.58 -22.24
CA GLY A 9 0.36 24.86 -22.22
C GLY A 9 0.34 23.55 -21.41
N ALA A 10 -0.83 22.99 -21.11
CA ALA A 10 -0.96 21.75 -20.33
C ALA A 10 -0.13 20.59 -20.89
N CYS A 11 -0.07 20.43 -22.23
CA CYS A 11 0.73 19.40 -22.88
C CYS A 11 2.23 19.60 -22.64
N GLU A 12 2.72 20.83 -22.72
CA GLU A 12 4.14 21.14 -22.49
C GLU A 12 4.54 20.84 -21.05
N LYS A 13 3.71 21.25 -20.10
CA LYS A 13 3.92 20.95 -18.68
C LYS A 13 3.88 19.46 -18.40
N THR A 14 2.90 18.74 -18.97
CA THR A 14 2.78 17.29 -18.82
C THR A 14 4.02 16.58 -19.36
N ARG A 15 4.49 16.93 -20.57
CA ARG A 15 5.68 16.36 -21.19
C ARG A 15 6.93 16.49 -20.30
N LYS A 16 7.06 17.60 -19.60
CA LYS A 16 8.16 17.83 -18.65
C LYS A 16 8.17 16.83 -17.49
N TYR A 17 7.01 16.30 -17.12
CA TYR A 17 6.85 15.37 -16.00
C TYR A 17 6.67 13.90 -16.42
N ILE A 18 6.57 13.59 -17.73
CA ILE A 18 6.33 12.21 -18.21
C ILE A 18 7.40 11.24 -17.72
N ASP A 19 8.67 11.60 -17.74
CA ASP A 19 9.75 10.71 -17.34
C ASP A 19 9.71 10.42 -15.84
N SER A 20 9.45 11.43 -15.01
CA SER A 20 9.25 11.27 -13.57
C SER A 20 7.93 10.52 -13.26
N TYR A 21 6.90 10.69 -14.08
CA TYR A 21 5.65 9.93 -13.99
C TYR A 21 5.89 8.44 -14.23
N ILE A 22 6.58 8.08 -15.32
CA ILE A 22 6.92 6.69 -15.66
C ILE A 22 7.87 6.07 -14.63
N SER A 23 8.70 6.88 -13.96
CA SER A 23 9.62 6.45 -12.91
C SER A 23 9.00 6.43 -11.52
N ASN A 24 7.73 6.84 -11.35
CA ASN A 24 7.02 7.00 -10.08
C ASN A 24 7.73 7.94 -9.08
N GLU A 25 8.36 8.99 -9.59
CA GLU A 25 9.12 9.97 -8.79
C GLU A 25 8.31 11.22 -8.46
N LEU A 26 7.09 11.34 -8.99
CA LEU A 26 6.22 12.50 -8.79
C LEU A 26 5.57 12.50 -7.39
N LEU A 27 5.39 13.71 -6.86
CA LEU A 27 4.52 13.94 -5.72
C LEU A 27 3.07 13.62 -6.09
N ILE A 28 2.27 13.23 -5.10
CA ILE A 28 0.90 12.73 -5.31
C ILE A 28 0.04 13.73 -6.10
N GLU A 29 0.09 15.00 -5.73
CA GLU A 29 -0.70 16.05 -6.37
C GLU A 29 -0.32 16.20 -7.86
N THR A 30 0.98 16.29 -8.15
CA THR A 30 1.49 16.39 -9.53
C THR A 30 1.18 15.13 -10.33
N ASN A 31 1.27 13.95 -9.70
CA ASN A 31 0.96 12.68 -10.33
C ASN A 31 -0.53 12.61 -10.76
N HIS A 32 -1.45 13.08 -9.92
CA HIS A 32 -2.87 13.14 -10.26
C HIS A 32 -3.18 14.12 -11.40
N GLU A 33 -2.50 15.24 -11.45
CA GLU A 33 -2.68 16.22 -12.53
C GLU A 33 -2.16 15.69 -13.86
N VAL A 34 -0.98 15.07 -13.85
CA VAL A 34 -0.39 14.41 -15.03
C VAL A 34 -1.30 13.27 -15.51
N LEU A 35 -1.79 12.43 -14.60
CA LEU A 35 -2.69 11.33 -14.93
C LEU A 35 -3.98 11.82 -15.58
N ARG A 36 -4.63 12.83 -14.98
CA ARG A 36 -5.87 13.43 -15.53
C ARG A 36 -5.66 13.99 -16.94
N HIS A 37 -4.51 14.64 -17.17
CA HIS A 37 -4.18 15.14 -18.49
C HIS A 37 -3.94 14.01 -19.51
N ILE A 38 -3.22 12.96 -19.12
CA ILE A 38 -2.96 11.79 -19.97
C ILE A 38 -4.28 11.09 -20.34
N GLU A 39 -5.23 10.97 -19.41
CA GLU A 39 -6.56 10.39 -19.64
C GLU A 39 -7.39 11.20 -20.65
N SER A 40 -7.20 12.51 -20.70
CA SER A 40 -7.96 13.43 -21.57
C SER A 40 -7.24 13.82 -22.86
N CYS A 41 -5.92 13.60 -22.97
CA CYS A 41 -5.10 14.03 -24.11
C CYS A 41 -4.46 12.85 -24.85
N PRO A 42 -4.97 12.44 -26.04
CA PRO A 42 -4.42 11.32 -26.79
C PRO A 42 -2.95 11.46 -27.18
N SER A 43 -2.48 12.67 -27.44
CA SER A 43 -1.08 12.93 -27.79
C SER A 43 -0.13 12.64 -26.62
N CYS A 44 -0.45 13.10 -25.40
CA CYS A 44 0.36 12.83 -24.22
C CYS A 44 0.25 11.36 -23.78
N SER A 45 -0.91 10.74 -23.96
CA SER A 45 -1.10 9.30 -23.71
C SER A 45 -0.21 8.46 -24.63
N ALA A 46 -0.18 8.75 -25.92
CA ALA A 46 0.66 8.06 -26.91
C ALA A 46 2.17 8.25 -26.59
N GLU A 47 2.57 9.43 -26.12
CA GLU A 47 3.96 9.68 -25.73
C GLU A 47 4.37 8.86 -24.50
N VAL A 48 3.50 8.76 -23.48
CA VAL A 48 3.73 7.91 -22.29
C VAL A 48 3.85 6.45 -22.70
N GLU A 49 2.98 5.98 -23.57
CA GLU A 49 3.02 4.60 -24.07
C GLU A 49 4.30 4.31 -24.84
N ALA A 50 4.70 5.18 -25.75
CA ALA A 50 5.94 5.05 -26.53
C ALA A 50 7.18 5.00 -25.63
N LYS A 51 7.29 5.91 -24.65
CA LYS A 51 8.40 5.92 -23.68
C LYS A 51 8.40 4.68 -22.80
N THR A 52 7.24 4.20 -22.38
CA THR A 52 7.10 2.96 -21.59
C THR A 52 7.54 1.74 -22.39
N GLN A 53 7.12 1.65 -23.66
CA GLN A 53 7.55 0.58 -24.55
C GLN A 53 9.06 0.61 -24.79
N LEU A 54 9.62 1.78 -25.04
CA LEU A 54 11.08 1.94 -25.21
C LEU A 54 11.84 1.48 -23.95
N ARG A 55 11.40 1.92 -22.77
CA ARG A 55 11.99 1.51 -21.49
C ARG A 55 11.95 -0.01 -21.31
N ASN A 56 10.84 -0.65 -21.65
CA ASN A 56 10.67 -2.09 -21.54
C ASN A 56 11.59 -2.85 -22.54
N ARG A 57 11.73 -2.34 -23.76
CA ARG A 57 12.68 -2.90 -24.76
C ARG A 57 14.12 -2.78 -24.29
N LEU A 58 14.52 -1.62 -23.76
CA LEU A 58 15.87 -1.41 -23.22
C LEU A 58 16.13 -2.34 -22.03
N ARG A 59 15.18 -2.46 -21.10
CA ARG A 59 15.29 -3.40 -19.97
C ARG A 59 15.43 -4.85 -20.44
N SER A 60 14.68 -5.26 -21.44
CA SER A 60 14.77 -6.61 -21.99
C SER A 60 16.13 -6.84 -22.66
N ALA A 61 16.65 -5.87 -23.41
CA ALA A 61 17.94 -5.95 -24.04
C ALA A 61 19.08 -6.06 -23.02
N VAL A 62 19.02 -5.28 -21.95
CA VAL A 62 20.02 -5.35 -20.86
C VAL A 62 19.92 -6.66 -20.10
N LYS A 63 18.69 -7.15 -19.83
CA LYS A 63 18.49 -8.44 -19.12
C LYS A 63 18.94 -9.63 -19.92
N SER A 64 18.99 -9.53 -21.24
CA SER A 64 19.48 -10.61 -22.11
C SER A 64 21.00 -10.75 -22.11
N GLN A 65 21.73 -9.76 -21.60
CA GLN A 65 23.19 -9.83 -21.44
C GLN A 65 23.53 -10.48 -20.11
N ALA A 66 24.26 -11.57 -20.15
CA ALA A 66 24.79 -12.20 -18.95
C ALA A 66 25.76 -11.23 -18.25
N VAL A 67 25.52 -10.97 -16.98
CA VAL A 67 26.44 -10.17 -16.17
C VAL A 67 27.76 -10.94 -16.04
N PRO A 68 28.91 -10.34 -16.36
CA PRO A 68 30.21 -11.01 -16.23
C PRO A 68 30.36 -11.59 -14.81
N PRO A 69 30.80 -12.87 -14.69
CA PRO A 69 30.97 -13.52 -13.39
C PRO A 69 31.89 -12.74 -12.44
N GLU A 70 32.93 -12.13 -12.99
CA GLU A 70 33.89 -11.32 -12.21
C GLU A 70 33.20 -10.11 -11.56
N LEU A 71 32.27 -9.45 -12.26
CA LEU A 71 31.52 -8.31 -11.72
C LEU A 71 30.60 -8.73 -10.59
N GLN A 72 29.95 -9.89 -10.72
CA GLN A 72 29.11 -10.44 -9.64
C GLN A 72 29.92 -10.77 -8.39
N VAL A 73 31.10 -11.38 -8.57
CA VAL A 73 32.01 -11.69 -7.46
C VAL A 73 32.50 -10.40 -6.81
N HIS A 74 32.91 -9.42 -7.60
CA HIS A 74 33.45 -8.15 -7.09
C HIS A 74 32.41 -7.33 -6.31
N ILE A 75 31.17 -7.29 -6.80
CA ILE A 75 30.06 -6.64 -6.09
C ILE A 75 29.77 -7.38 -4.78
N ARG A 76 29.69 -8.72 -4.82
CA ARG A 76 29.44 -9.55 -3.63
C ARG A 76 30.53 -9.37 -2.58
N GLU A 77 31.79 -9.34 -2.99
CA GLU A 77 32.92 -9.09 -2.09
C GLU A 77 32.90 -7.67 -1.49
N ARG A 78 32.51 -6.66 -2.24
CA ARG A 78 32.38 -5.28 -1.71
C ARG A 78 31.25 -5.14 -0.71
N ILE A 79 30.14 -5.85 -0.92
CA ILE A 79 28.98 -5.82 -0.01
C ILE A 79 29.24 -6.67 1.24
N SER A 80 29.98 -7.80 1.08
CA SER A 80 30.24 -8.74 2.18
C SER A 80 31.44 -8.37 3.05
N LYS A 81 32.34 -7.49 2.59
CA LYS A 81 33.48 -7.03 3.41
C LYS A 81 32.96 -6.01 4.45
N PRO A 82 32.89 -6.36 5.74
CA PRO A 82 32.73 -5.36 6.78
C PRO A 82 33.88 -4.37 6.67
N ARG A 83 33.57 -3.09 6.64
CA ARG A 83 34.59 -2.02 6.63
C ARG A 83 35.36 -2.11 7.94
N SER A 84 36.49 -2.81 7.94
CA SER A 84 37.39 -2.86 9.09
C SER A 84 37.99 -1.47 9.28
N HIS A 85 37.44 -0.67 10.16
CA HIS A 85 38.10 0.46 10.71
C HIS A 85 39.08 -0.05 11.76
N SER A 86 40.35 -0.18 11.38
CA SER A 86 41.46 -0.33 12.34
C SER A 86 41.62 0.99 13.09
N TRP A 87 41.04 1.08 14.27
CA TRP A 87 41.40 2.11 15.25
C TRP A 87 42.12 1.45 16.40
N MET A 88 43.28 2.01 16.66
CA MET A 88 44.30 1.52 17.57
C MET A 88 43.79 1.27 18.99
N ALA A 89 44.38 0.24 19.57
CA ALA A 89 44.23 -0.14 20.96
C ALA A 89 44.74 0.95 21.92
N ALA A 90 43.86 1.59 22.66
CA ALA A 90 44.14 2.20 23.95
C ALA A 90 42.80 2.55 24.67
N ASP A 91 42.67 2.09 25.90
CA ASP A 91 41.56 2.38 26.84
C ASP A 91 40.22 1.68 26.62
N TRP A 92 40.24 0.38 26.49
CA TRP A 92 39.04 -0.40 26.16
C TRP A 92 38.02 -0.56 27.28
N THR A 93 38.38 -0.41 28.52
CA THR A 93 37.47 -0.67 29.65
C THR A 93 36.50 0.48 29.98
N ARG A 94 36.84 1.71 29.64
CA ARG A 94 35.96 2.88 29.83
C ARG A 94 34.95 3.05 28.65
N TRP A 95 35.35 2.63 27.47
CA TRP A 95 34.50 2.74 26.28
C TRP A 95 33.54 1.56 26.09
N ALA A 96 33.81 0.41 26.69
CA ALA A 96 32.94 -0.76 26.58
C ALA A 96 31.58 -0.57 27.28
N VAL A 97 31.54 0.14 28.37
CA VAL A 97 30.27 0.43 29.11
C VAL A 97 29.44 1.51 28.38
N ALA A 98 30.10 2.54 27.82
CA ALA A 98 29.42 3.56 27.01
C ALA A 98 28.92 2.96 25.67
N ALA A 99 29.67 2.06 25.05
CA ALA A 99 29.26 1.38 23.81
C ALA A 99 28.08 0.43 24.04
N ALA A 100 28.03 -0.31 25.17
CA ALA A 100 26.89 -1.18 25.49
C ALA A 100 25.61 -0.37 25.74
N ALA A 101 25.68 0.76 26.43
CA ALA A 101 24.53 1.63 26.62
C ALA A 101 24.06 2.27 25.31
N THR A 102 25.01 2.70 24.46
CA THR A 102 24.68 3.26 23.13
C THR A 102 24.10 2.20 22.20
N ILE A 103 24.60 0.95 22.23
CA ILE A 103 24.04 -0.16 21.45
C ILE A 103 22.62 -0.50 21.92
N LEU A 104 22.34 -0.47 23.23
CA LEU A 104 20.98 -0.73 23.75
C LEU A 104 20.02 0.43 23.40
N VAL A 105 20.47 1.67 23.43
CA VAL A 105 19.67 2.83 23.01
C VAL A 105 19.50 2.81 21.48
N CYS A 106 20.55 2.54 20.71
CA CYS A 106 20.47 2.42 19.24
C CYS A 106 19.66 1.20 18.82
N ALA A 107 19.76 0.06 19.51
CA ALA A 107 18.91 -1.10 19.25
C ALA A 107 17.45 -0.83 19.63
N GLY A 108 17.20 -0.10 20.71
CA GLY A 108 15.87 0.37 21.08
C GLY A 108 15.30 1.38 20.07
N VAL A 109 16.07 2.36 19.66
CA VAL A 109 15.70 3.35 18.62
C VAL A 109 15.63 2.65 17.25
N TRP A 110 16.53 1.73 16.93
CA TRP A 110 16.51 0.93 15.70
C TRP A 110 15.31 -0.01 15.68
N SER A 111 14.93 -0.66 16.77
CA SER A 111 13.75 -1.52 16.84
C SER A 111 12.44 -0.74 16.75
N THR A 112 12.43 0.53 17.17
CA THR A 112 11.27 1.42 16.96
C THR A 112 11.30 2.14 15.62
N TRP A 113 12.46 2.30 15.00
CA TRP A 113 12.65 2.96 13.70
C TRP A 113 12.71 1.99 12.52
N SER A 114 13.13 0.76 12.72
CA SER A 114 13.13 -0.32 11.74
C SER A 114 11.83 -1.13 11.71
N ARG A 115 10.71 -0.59 12.19
CA ARG A 115 9.40 -1.01 11.70
C ARG A 115 9.33 -0.64 10.23
N GLU A 116 10.07 -1.42 9.50
CA GLU A 116 10.06 -1.73 8.09
C GLU A 116 9.41 -0.68 7.18
N ARG A 117 10.19 0.33 6.84
CA ARG A 117 10.06 0.90 5.52
C ARG A 117 10.57 -0.18 4.56
N LEU A 118 9.66 -0.85 3.87
CA LEU A 118 10.02 -1.74 2.77
C LEU A 118 10.87 -0.93 1.78
N PRO A 119 12.16 -1.28 1.58
CA PRO A 119 13.01 -0.43 0.75
C PRO A 119 12.61 -0.57 -0.71
N GLY A 120 12.22 0.54 -1.31
CA GLY A 120 12.39 0.76 -2.74
C GLY A 120 11.50 -0.01 -3.72
N ILE A 121 10.37 -0.63 -3.28
CA ILE A 121 9.42 -1.22 -4.24
C ILE A 121 8.47 -0.12 -4.70
N THR A 122 8.93 0.72 -5.62
CA THR A 122 8.18 1.87 -6.13
C THR A 122 7.48 1.60 -7.45
N ASP A 123 7.89 0.57 -8.19
CA ASP A 123 7.30 0.21 -9.47
C ASP A 123 6.17 -0.83 -9.33
N ARG A 124 5.10 -0.67 -10.11
CA ARG A 124 3.94 -1.56 -10.08
C ARG A 124 4.29 -3.04 -10.30
N PRO A 125 5.18 -3.43 -11.24
CA PRO A 125 5.57 -4.82 -11.41
C PRO A 125 6.22 -5.44 -10.17
N ALA A 126 7.10 -4.70 -9.47
CA ALA A 126 7.72 -5.18 -8.25
C ALA A 126 6.71 -5.29 -7.09
N GLN A 127 5.77 -4.34 -6.98
CA GLN A 127 4.66 -4.44 -6.03
C GLN A 127 3.81 -5.67 -6.29
N THR A 128 3.41 -5.90 -7.55
CA THR A 128 2.62 -7.07 -7.93
C THR A 128 3.37 -8.38 -7.64
N ALA A 129 4.65 -8.47 -7.99
CA ALA A 129 5.48 -9.63 -7.69
C ALA A 129 5.62 -9.88 -6.17
N TYR A 130 5.78 -8.82 -5.39
CA TYR A 130 5.81 -8.92 -3.93
C TYR A 130 4.48 -9.44 -3.37
N ILE A 131 3.34 -8.85 -3.79
CA ILE A 131 2.00 -9.29 -3.37
C ILE A 131 1.77 -10.75 -3.73
N GLN A 132 2.08 -11.15 -4.97
CA GLN A 132 1.94 -12.54 -5.42
C GLN A 132 2.78 -13.50 -4.56
N LYS A 133 4.01 -13.12 -4.26
CA LYS A 133 4.92 -13.94 -3.45
C LYS A 133 4.39 -14.14 -2.03
N ILE A 134 3.97 -13.08 -1.34
CA ILE A 134 3.53 -13.17 0.06
C ILE A 134 2.16 -13.84 0.21
N SER A 135 1.30 -13.71 -0.81
CA SER A 135 -0.07 -14.26 -0.78
C SER A 135 -0.21 -15.61 -1.49
N ALA A 136 0.89 -16.31 -1.78
CA ALA A 136 0.86 -17.54 -2.60
C ALA A 136 -0.13 -18.59 -2.08
N SER A 137 -0.20 -18.80 -0.76
CA SER A 137 -1.08 -19.76 -0.08
C SER A 137 -2.49 -19.24 0.22
N MET A 138 -2.77 -17.97 -0.04
CA MET A 138 -4.05 -17.35 0.29
C MET A 138 -5.09 -17.61 -0.80
N ALA A 139 -6.36 -17.76 -0.44
CA ALA A 139 -7.46 -17.82 -1.40
C ALA A 139 -7.51 -16.57 -2.29
N ALA A 140 -7.78 -16.75 -3.58
CA ALA A 140 -7.72 -15.67 -4.57
C ALA A 140 -8.59 -14.47 -4.18
N VAL A 141 -9.79 -14.72 -3.67
CA VAL A 141 -10.73 -13.68 -3.23
C VAL A 141 -10.18 -12.83 -2.08
N LEU A 142 -9.43 -13.41 -1.14
CA LEU A 142 -8.82 -12.66 -0.03
C LEU A 142 -7.55 -11.89 -0.46
N LYS A 143 -6.87 -12.33 -1.53
CA LYS A 143 -5.75 -11.58 -2.13
C LYS A 143 -6.17 -10.21 -2.63
N VAL A 144 -7.43 -10.03 -3.00
CA VAL A 144 -7.98 -8.76 -3.50
C VAL A 144 -7.80 -7.66 -2.46
N GLY A 145 -8.24 -7.89 -1.22
CA GLY A 145 -8.10 -6.92 -0.14
C GLY A 145 -6.65 -6.65 0.25
N LEU A 146 -5.82 -7.70 0.32
CA LEU A 146 -4.39 -7.57 0.61
C LEU A 146 -3.67 -6.76 -0.47
N GLY A 147 -4.01 -6.98 -1.74
CA GLY A 147 -3.39 -6.28 -2.86
C GLY A 147 -3.60 -4.77 -2.79
N ASP A 148 -4.82 -4.33 -2.56
CA ASP A 148 -5.13 -2.91 -2.43
C ASP A 148 -4.55 -2.30 -1.15
N HIS A 149 -4.59 -3.01 -0.01
CA HIS A 149 -3.94 -2.54 1.23
C HIS A 149 -2.46 -2.26 1.01
N ILE A 150 -1.73 -3.19 0.41
CA ILE A 150 -0.30 -3.02 0.14
C ILE A 150 -0.08 -1.87 -0.83
N HIS A 151 -0.87 -1.79 -1.89
CA HIS A 151 -0.78 -0.71 -2.88
C HIS A 151 -1.08 0.67 -2.27
N CYS A 152 -2.19 0.79 -1.54
CA CYS A 152 -2.67 2.08 -1.05
C CYS A 152 -2.16 2.45 0.34
N ALA A 153 -2.08 1.51 1.29
CA ALA A 153 -1.70 1.84 2.67
C ALA A 153 -0.18 1.73 2.90
N VAL A 154 0.47 0.70 2.32
CA VAL A 154 1.88 0.43 2.62
C VAL A 154 2.83 1.23 1.72
N PHE A 155 2.56 1.25 0.40
CA PHE A 155 3.45 1.92 -0.56
C PHE A 155 3.11 3.39 -0.80
N ARG A 156 1.89 3.83 -0.51
CA ARG A 156 1.52 5.22 -0.65
C ARG A 156 1.96 6.02 0.57
N LYS A 157 2.54 7.20 0.34
CA LYS A 157 2.86 8.15 1.42
C LYS A 157 1.62 9.01 1.71
N TYR A 158 1.13 8.94 2.94
CA TYR A 158 0.04 9.80 3.40
C TYR A 158 0.55 11.13 3.93
N PRO A 159 -0.24 12.21 3.84
CA PRO A 159 0.10 13.48 4.45
C PRO A 159 0.20 13.31 5.98
N LYS A 160 1.12 14.03 6.60
CA LYS A 160 1.27 14.01 8.08
C LYS A 160 0.01 14.46 8.80
N THR A 161 -0.73 15.38 8.20
CA THR A 161 -2.03 15.85 8.69
C THR A 161 -3.13 15.17 7.86
N PRO A 162 -4.02 14.39 8.48
CA PRO A 162 -5.15 13.79 7.77
C PRO A 162 -6.01 14.85 7.09
N PRO A 163 -6.61 14.55 5.93
CA PRO A 163 -7.60 15.40 5.31
C PRO A 163 -8.80 15.64 6.23
N THR A 164 -9.52 16.74 5.99
CA THR A 164 -10.79 16.98 6.69
C THR A 164 -11.84 15.95 6.31
N VAL A 165 -12.90 15.84 7.12
CA VAL A 165 -14.03 14.92 6.87
C VAL A 165 -14.64 15.18 5.50
N ASP A 166 -14.88 16.45 5.17
CA ASP A 166 -15.51 16.84 3.90
C ASP A 166 -14.67 16.41 2.69
N VAL A 167 -13.35 16.54 2.78
CA VAL A 167 -12.43 16.09 1.72
C VAL A 167 -12.42 14.56 1.60
N MET A 168 -12.54 13.84 2.70
CA MET A 168 -12.65 12.38 2.65
C MET A 168 -13.98 11.93 2.04
N GLU A 169 -15.10 12.55 2.44
CA GLU A 169 -16.42 12.28 1.88
C GLU A 169 -16.47 12.57 0.37
N GLU A 170 -15.88 13.67 -0.08
CA GLU A 170 -15.76 14.00 -1.50
C GLU A 170 -14.97 12.93 -2.27
N LYS A 171 -13.86 12.45 -1.69
CA LYS A 171 -13.01 11.41 -2.30
C LYS A 171 -13.63 10.01 -2.31
N LEU A 172 -14.59 9.75 -1.44
CA LEU A 172 -15.38 8.53 -1.46
C LEU A 172 -16.41 8.53 -2.60
N GLY A 173 -16.80 9.72 -3.05
CA GLY A 173 -17.80 9.90 -4.10
C GLY A 173 -19.24 9.74 -3.62
N PRO A 174 -20.20 10.09 -4.48
CA PRO A 174 -21.62 10.17 -4.10
C PRO A 174 -22.23 8.82 -3.71
N GLU A 175 -21.75 7.73 -4.30
CA GLU A 175 -22.22 6.36 -4.06
C GLU A 175 -21.95 5.88 -2.61
N PHE A 176 -20.83 6.36 -2.02
CA PHE A 176 -20.41 5.98 -0.67
C PHE A 176 -20.56 7.13 0.35
N LYS A 177 -21.36 8.13 0.01
CA LYS A 177 -21.66 9.24 0.92
C LYS A 177 -22.33 8.71 2.16
N GLY A 178 -21.79 9.06 3.34
CA GLY A 178 -22.30 8.58 4.64
C GLY A 178 -21.65 7.27 5.12
N LEU A 179 -20.75 6.66 4.34
CA LEU A 179 -20.00 5.50 4.82
C LEU A 179 -18.93 5.88 5.86
N LEU A 180 -18.33 7.07 5.74
CA LEU A 180 -17.30 7.52 6.68
C LEU A 180 -17.78 7.58 8.14
N PRO A 181 -18.96 8.14 8.48
CA PRO A 181 -19.51 8.05 9.84
C PRO A 181 -19.72 6.62 10.33
N VAL A 182 -20.19 5.71 9.46
CA VAL A 182 -20.43 4.30 9.81
C VAL A 182 -19.10 3.63 10.18
N VAL A 183 -18.06 3.82 9.38
CA VAL A 183 -16.72 3.28 9.66
C VAL A 183 -16.17 3.89 10.95
N ARG A 184 -16.29 5.22 11.10
CA ARG A 184 -15.78 5.94 12.28
C ARG A 184 -16.39 5.45 13.60
N ALA A 185 -17.67 5.09 13.59
CA ALA A 185 -18.35 4.57 14.78
C ALA A 185 -17.83 3.20 15.24
N SER A 186 -17.16 2.46 14.37
CA SER A 186 -16.63 1.12 14.62
C SER A 186 -15.10 1.03 14.59
N VAL A 187 -14.41 2.16 14.44
CA VAL A 187 -12.94 2.22 14.49
C VAL A 187 -12.46 1.86 15.91
N PRO A 188 -11.49 0.95 16.06
CA PRO A 188 -10.98 0.58 17.37
C PRO A 188 -10.35 1.78 18.11
N ASP A 189 -10.40 1.75 19.43
CA ASP A 189 -9.88 2.81 20.28
C ASP A 189 -8.41 3.16 20.00
N GLY A 190 -8.17 4.45 19.85
CA GLY A 190 -6.86 5.02 19.57
C GLY A 190 -6.43 4.95 18.10
N TYR A 191 -7.19 4.32 17.20
CA TYR A 191 -6.98 4.46 15.76
C TYR A 191 -7.64 5.75 15.26
N ARG A 192 -6.99 6.39 14.30
CA ARG A 192 -7.54 7.54 13.56
C ARG A 192 -7.61 7.22 12.08
N ILE A 193 -8.67 7.65 11.42
CA ILE A 193 -8.77 7.54 9.96
C ILE A 193 -7.85 8.61 9.38
N VAL A 194 -6.83 8.18 8.64
CA VAL A 194 -5.84 9.06 8.01
C VAL A 194 -6.13 9.31 6.54
N MET A 195 -6.95 8.44 5.92
CA MET A 195 -7.39 8.58 4.53
C MET A 195 -8.67 7.76 4.31
N ALA A 196 -9.59 8.32 3.51
CA ALA A 196 -10.70 7.61 2.92
C ALA A 196 -10.85 8.09 1.47
N HIS A 197 -10.86 7.18 0.50
CA HIS A 197 -10.90 7.54 -0.92
C HIS A 197 -11.28 6.35 -1.80
N GLN A 198 -11.67 6.65 -3.04
CA GLN A 198 -11.70 5.64 -4.10
C GLN A 198 -10.31 5.53 -4.75
N CYS A 199 -9.92 4.32 -5.11
CA CYS A 199 -8.69 4.03 -5.83
C CYS A 199 -8.91 2.94 -6.87
N THR A 200 -7.90 2.74 -7.73
CA THR A 200 -7.89 1.66 -8.72
C THR A 200 -6.57 0.91 -8.59
N TYR A 201 -6.67 -0.41 -8.46
CA TYR A 201 -5.52 -1.30 -8.48
C TYR A 201 -5.80 -2.49 -9.40
N GLY A 202 -4.92 -2.72 -10.38
CA GLY A 202 -5.20 -3.65 -11.46
C GLY A 202 -6.37 -3.15 -12.32
N ASP A 203 -7.34 -4.01 -12.53
CA ASP A 203 -8.58 -3.77 -13.28
C ASP A 203 -9.78 -3.48 -12.38
N ARG A 204 -9.55 -3.26 -11.07
CA ARG A 204 -10.60 -3.17 -10.05
C ARG A 204 -10.60 -1.82 -9.35
N LYS A 205 -11.80 -1.30 -9.12
CA LYS A 205 -12.03 -0.11 -8.28
C LYS A 205 -12.28 -0.52 -6.84
N PHE A 206 -11.75 0.29 -5.94
CA PHE A 206 -11.84 0.08 -4.49
C PHE A 206 -12.30 1.33 -3.79
N VAL A 207 -12.95 1.14 -2.66
CA VAL A 207 -13.11 2.14 -1.60
C VAL A 207 -12.17 1.74 -0.47
N HIS A 208 -11.28 2.64 -0.10
CA HIS A 208 -10.22 2.35 0.85
C HIS A 208 -10.24 3.34 2.01
N PHE A 209 -10.33 2.82 3.22
CA PHE A 209 -10.09 3.55 4.46
C PHE A 209 -8.77 3.09 5.05
N THR A 210 -7.86 4.01 5.27
CA THR A 210 -6.63 3.75 6.02
C THR A 210 -6.77 4.35 7.40
N MET A 211 -6.54 3.54 8.40
CA MET A 211 -6.50 3.90 9.81
C MET A 211 -5.10 3.68 10.37
N GLU A 212 -4.69 4.52 11.31
CA GLU A 212 -3.33 4.45 11.86
C GLU A 212 -3.37 4.65 13.38
N LYS A 213 -2.56 3.84 14.08
CA LYS A 213 -2.25 3.97 15.51
C LYS A 213 -0.80 3.61 15.75
N ASN A 214 0.01 4.58 16.23
CA ASN A 214 1.43 4.34 16.57
C ASN A 214 2.24 3.66 15.46
N GLY A 215 2.00 4.04 14.20
CA GLY A 215 2.68 3.47 13.04
C GLY A 215 2.12 2.12 12.55
N THR A 216 1.15 1.54 13.23
CA THR A 216 0.41 0.36 12.77
C THR A 216 -0.69 0.78 11.82
N LEU A 217 -0.73 0.19 10.63
CA LEU A 217 -1.73 0.48 9.62
C LEU A 217 -2.83 -0.59 9.64
N LEU A 218 -4.06 -0.11 9.61
CA LEU A 218 -5.27 -0.92 9.50
C LEU A 218 -6.06 -0.38 8.30
N SER A 219 -6.50 -1.24 7.41
CA SER A 219 -7.34 -0.85 6.28
C SER A 219 -8.68 -1.56 6.30
N LEU A 220 -9.72 -0.79 5.99
CA LEU A 220 -10.96 -1.34 5.45
C LEU A 220 -10.93 -1.11 3.94
N VAL A 221 -10.97 -2.20 3.18
CA VAL A 221 -10.96 -2.22 1.71
C VAL A 221 -12.28 -2.77 1.23
N ILE A 222 -12.98 -2.07 0.37
CA ILE A 222 -14.25 -2.50 -0.21
C ILE A 222 -14.06 -2.58 -1.72
N ALA A 223 -14.38 -3.72 -2.30
CA ALA A 223 -14.29 -3.97 -3.73
C ALA A 223 -15.66 -4.36 -4.28
N ARG A 224 -16.04 -3.85 -5.47
CA ARG A 224 -17.18 -4.38 -6.20
C ARG A 224 -16.87 -5.80 -6.67
N LYS A 225 -17.80 -6.74 -6.49
CA LYS A 225 -17.64 -8.12 -6.94
C LYS A 225 -17.44 -8.22 -8.44
N GLN A 226 -16.58 -9.12 -8.85
CA GLN A 226 -16.37 -9.52 -10.23
C GLN A 226 -16.75 -11.00 -10.41
N PRO A 227 -17.01 -11.45 -11.65
CA PRO A 227 -17.25 -12.87 -11.93
C PRO A 227 -16.11 -13.74 -11.38
N GLY A 228 -16.47 -14.76 -10.61
CA GLY A 228 -15.50 -15.64 -9.95
C GLY A 228 -15.11 -15.23 -8.51
N ASP A 229 -15.49 -14.06 -8.05
CA ASP A 229 -15.31 -13.70 -6.64
C ASP A 229 -16.29 -14.48 -5.77
N SER A 230 -15.80 -15.41 -4.99
CA SER A 230 -16.61 -16.19 -4.06
C SER A 230 -15.86 -16.52 -2.77
N LEU A 231 -16.52 -16.33 -1.66
CA LEU A 231 -16.07 -16.78 -0.34
C LEU A 231 -16.60 -18.19 -0.01
N GLN A 232 -17.42 -18.77 -0.89
CA GLN A 232 -17.95 -20.13 -0.72
C GLN A 232 -16.82 -21.15 -0.70
N GLY A 233 -16.95 -22.14 0.18
CA GLY A 233 -15.92 -23.18 0.35
C GLY A 233 -14.78 -22.80 1.30
N LEU A 234 -14.74 -21.57 1.79
CA LEU A 234 -13.86 -21.19 2.89
C LEU A 234 -14.55 -21.46 4.24
N SER A 235 -13.74 -21.76 5.27
CA SER A 235 -14.26 -21.90 6.64
C SER A 235 -14.39 -20.52 7.27
N ALA A 236 -15.57 -20.21 7.81
CA ALA A 236 -15.78 -18.97 8.55
C ALA A 236 -14.98 -18.98 9.87
N SER A 237 -14.36 -17.85 10.19
CA SER A 237 -13.62 -17.63 11.43
C SER A 237 -14.42 -16.84 12.45
N GLY A 238 -15.49 -16.17 12.04
CA GLY A 238 -16.44 -15.42 12.87
C GLY A 238 -17.75 -15.24 12.13
N ASP A 239 -18.80 -14.89 12.87
CA ASP A 239 -20.16 -14.70 12.33
C ASP A 239 -20.94 -13.62 13.12
N PRO A 240 -20.48 -12.36 13.10
CA PRO A 240 -21.18 -11.29 13.79
C PRO A 240 -22.50 -10.95 13.10
N ALA A 241 -23.58 -11.04 13.83
CA ALA A 241 -24.95 -10.74 13.34
C ALA A 241 -25.36 -11.54 12.09
N GLY A 242 -24.88 -12.77 11.93
CA GLY A 242 -25.18 -13.61 10.77
C GLY A 242 -24.36 -13.26 9.51
N ILE A 243 -23.23 -12.58 9.66
CA ILE A 243 -22.33 -12.22 8.56
C ILE A 243 -21.05 -13.05 8.66
N PRO A 244 -20.90 -14.12 7.87
CA PRO A 244 -19.70 -14.95 7.93
C PRO A 244 -18.44 -14.17 7.57
N ILE A 245 -17.42 -14.23 8.42
CA ILE A 245 -16.11 -13.63 8.20
C ILE A 245 -15.09 -14.73 7.92
N PHE A 246 -14.32 -14.56 6.84
CA PHE A 246 -13.31 -15.50 6.40
C PHE A 246 -11.94 -14.88 6.57
N GLN A 247 -11.01 -15.60 7.18
CA GLN A 247 -9.69 -15.07 7.54
C GLN A 247 -8.57 -15.86 6.88
N SER A 248 -7.48 -15.16 6.57
CA SER A 248 -6.23 -15.74 6.10
C SER A 248 -5.05 -14.83 6.42
N SER A 249 -3.87 -15.44 6.55
CA SER A 249 -2.62 -14.74 6.85
C SER A 249 -1.66 -14.79 5.67
N ALA A 250 -0.91 -13.72 5.47
CA ALA A 250 0.15 -13.63 4.47
C ALA A 250 1.37 -12.93 5.08
N GLN A 251 2.35 -13.69 5.52
CA GLN A 251 3.50 -13.21 6.29
C GLN A 251 3.06 -12.46 7.56
N LYS A 252 3.26 -11.13 7.60
CA LYS A 252 2.86 -10.29 8.71
C LYS A 252 1.44 -9.73 8.59
N TYR A 253 0.80 -9.91 7.45
CA TYR A 253 -0.52 -9.35 7.19
C TYR A 253 -1.62 -10.36 7.50
N GLU A 254 -2.63 -9.89 8.20
CA GLU A 254 -3.88 -10.59 8.44
C GLU A 254 -4.98 -9.97 7.57
N VAL A 255 -5.75 -10.82 6.93
CA VAL A 255 -6.88 -10.42 6.08
C VAL A 255 -8.13 -11.10 6.60
N ALA A 256 -9.14 -10.32 6.92
CA ALA A 256 -10.47 -10.81 7.24
C ALA A 256 -11.45 -10.24 6.23
N GLY A 257 -12.19 -11.08 5.51
CA GLY A 257 -13.11 -10.67 4.44
C GLY A 257 -14.52 -11.18 4.68
N PHE A 258 -15.51 -10.41 4.25
CA PHE A 258 -16.93 -10.77 4.29
C PHE A 258 -17.67 -10.28 3.05
N ASP A 259 -18.78 -10.95 2.80
CA ASP A 259 -19.69 -10.62 1.69
C ASP A 259 -20.65 -9.51 2.11
N ALA A 260 -20.89 -8.56 1.23
CA ALA A 260 -21.85 -7.49 1.42
C ALA A 260 -22.64 -7.22 0.12
N GLY A 261 -23.35 -8.25 -0.36
CA GLY A 261 -24.19 -8.16 -1.56
C GLY A 261 -23.36 -8.06 -2.85
N ASN A 262 -23.36 -6.89 -3.47
CA ASN A 262 -22.56 -6.62 -4.68
C ASN A 262 -21.10 -6.27 -4.39
N PHE A 263 -20.72 -6.27 -3.12
CA PHE A 263 -19.39 -5.91 -2.67
C PHE A 263 -18.76 -7.02 -1.83
N LEU A 264 -17.45 -6.99 -1.78
CA LEU A 264 -16.63 -7.70 -0.79
C LEU A 264 -15.93 -6.65 0.06
N ALA A 265 -15.94 -6.84 1.37
CA ALA A 265 -15.25 -5.97 2.30
C ALA A 265 -14.14 -6.75 3.01
N TYR A 266 -13.01 -6.09 3.23
CA TYR A 266 -11.81 -6.69 3.81
C TYR A 266 -11.24 -5.79 4.90
N VAL A 267 -10.89 -6.37 6.02
CA VAL A 267 -10.07 -5.74 7.05
C VAL A 267 -8.66 -6.31 6.95
N VAL A 268 -7.69 -5.46 6.69
CA VAL A 268 -6.29 -5.87 6.48
C VAL A 268 -5.39 -5.09 7.43
N SER A 269 -4.52 -5.78 8.15
CA SER A 269 -3.57 -5.16 9.07
C SER A 269 -2.34 -6.04 9.32
N ASP A 270 -1.37 -5.53 10.08
CA ASP A 270 -0.26 -6.28 10.65
C ASP A 270 -0.49 -6.60 12.15
N LEU A 271 -1.73 -6.58 12.60
CA LEU A 271 -2.14 -6.99 13.95
C LEU A 271 -2.11 -8.52 14.09
N LYS A 272 -2.25 -9.00 15.33
CA LYS A 272 -2.47 -10.43 15.57
C LYS A 272 -3.80 -10.87 14.94
N SER A 273 -3.84 -12.13 14.49
CA SER A 273 -5.01 -12.71 13.81
C SER A 273 -6.32 -12.51 14.57
N SER A 274 -6.33 -12.79 15.87
CA SER A 274 -7.52 -12.59 16.74
C SER A 274 -7.95 -11.12 16.84
N THR A 275 -6.98 -10.20 16.88
CA THR A 275 -7.29 -8.76 16.95
C THR A 275 -7.82 -8.25 15.61
N ASN A 276 -7.24 -8.70 14.49
CA ASN A 276 -7.74 -8.36 13.16
C ASN A 276 -9.16 -8.88 12.94
N LEU A 277 -9.44 -10.11 13.38
CA LEU A 277 -10.79 -10.68 13.35
C LEU A 277 -11.79 -9.85 14.16
N GLN A 278 -11.44 -9.49 15.40
CA GLN A 278 -12.30 -8.67 16.26
C GLN A 278 -12.62 -7.30 15.63
N VAL A 279 -11.64 -6.69 14.96
CA VAL A 279 -11.88 -5.44 14.21
C VAL A 279 -12.86 -5.67 13.06
N ALA A 280 -12.70 -6.77 12.34
CA ALA A 280 -13.62 -7.13 11.25
C ALA A 280 -15.03 -7.39 11.78
N GLU A 281 -15.17 -8.09 12.89
CA GLU A 281 -16.45 -8.35 13.57
C GLU A 281 -17.15 -7.06 14.00
N ASN A 282 -16.39 -6.07 14.48
CA ASN A 282 -16.95 -4.78 14.88
C ASN A 282 -17.37 -3.92 13.68
N LEU A 283 -16.65 -3.99 12.57
CA LEU A 283 -16.93 -3.21 11.36
C LEU A 283 -18.05 -3.84 10.51
N ALA A 284 -18.11 -5.17 10.46
CA ALA A 284 -18.96 -5.89 9.52
C ALA A 284 -20.45 -5.51 9.61
N PRO A 285 -21.12 -5.43 10.77
CA PRO A 285 -22.56 -5.16 10.80
C PRO A 285 -22.93 -3.80 10.22
N GLY A 286 -22.16 -2.76 10.52
CA GLY A 286 -22.39 -1.41 10.01
C GLY A 286 -22.11 -1.29 8.53
N VAL A 287 -20.93 -1.78 8.11
CA VAL A 287 -20.48 -1.72 6.72
C VAL A 287 -21.36 -2.57 5.82
N HIS A 288 -21.68 -3.80 6.23
CA HIS A 288 -22.59 -4.68 5.49
C HIS A 288 -23.96 -4.02 5.27
N ARG A 289 -24.59 -3.49 6.33
CA ARG A 289 -25.88 -2.80 6.22
C ARG A 289 -25.85 -1.63 5.25
N PHE A 290 -24.76 -0.83 5.27
CA PHE A 290 -24.59 0.27 4.36
C PHE A 290 -24.48 -0.21 2.91
N LEU A 291 -23.61 -1.19 2.64
CA LEU A 291 -23.34 -1.69 1.30
C LEU A 291 -24.52 -2.43 0.68
N MET A 292 -25.33 -3.13 1.49
CA MET A 292 -26.57 -3.79 1.02
C MET A 292 -27.60 -2.78 0.50
N ASN A 293 -27.55 -1.54 0.98
CA ASN A 293 -28.46 -0.45 0.55
C ASN A 293 -27.81 0.48 -0.49
N THR A 294 -26.57 0.22 -0.89
CA THR A 294 -25.86 1.03 -1.90
C THR A 294 -26.30 0.60 -3.31
N PRO A 295 -26.82 1.51 -4.16
CA PRO A 295 -27.21 1.17 -5.52
C PRO A 295 -26.01 0.73 -6.34
N VAL A 296 -26.25 -0.16 -7.31
CA VAL A 296 -25.20 -0.74 -8.19
C VAL A 296 -25.08 0.05 -9.49
#